data_5c7c39ebc491d290587b3992281af44d
#
_entry.id   5c7c39ebc491d290587b3992281af44d
#
_cell.length_a   1.000
_cell.length_b   1.000
_cell.length_c   1.000
_cell.angle_alpha   90.00
_cell.angle_beta   90.00
_cell.angle_gamma   90.00
#
_symmetry.space_group_name_H-M   'P 1'
#
loop_
_entity.id
_entity.type
_entity.pdbx_description
1 polymer ?
#
loop_
_entity_poly.entity_id
_entity_poly.type
_entity_poly.pdbx_seq_one_letter_code
_entity_poly.pdbx_strand_id
1 'polypeptide(L)'
;SAVATDFIKTVERDYAGRIPVIRGAWPDWWTDGFASGAREAAVSRTTHSHAIAGQGGLALAKLAGAELPHGVMGKVSGMNEALLFYDEHTFGYCESVRDPYGRETWEQRSLKQSYAWEAYRHAGLLGETVMGLLQSFIPKTDEPSVLVFNTLNWSYSGIAKVYVDHQLLPRDKAFEITDASGRSVPAQAGESRSDGTYWYIYVRDVPALGFARYRIDVKDEPRPSGASAGSLSGTHVENEWYGLDFNLQRGTISRLYDKDLQRQLLTESAEWELGEFIYETIDDRGALERYTYPRFTRRHPEKMRFEAYEEGAIWDTYRFKGETAAGMGHDNLTVEYHIYKVEKKIEVVYSLRKKTETEPEAVYVSFPYQIEDGRIFLDVPGGNIEAGVDQIPGSSNDWYTVQNFAAARSSDVQVVMGSPEIPLMQFGAINTGRYQAGAVPQTTNMYSWPMNNYWTTNFNADQTGGLQWSYFITSSADTTAGFATRFAWENRIPFLARVLQAGDREDKDAPSCGTFLTLRPDNLLLVNMAPVEGERAVMLHLRETDGRPA
;
A
#
# COMPACT_ATOMS: atom_id res chain seq x y z
N SER A 1 -38.41 28.24 3.73
CA SER A 1 -37.39 27.18 3.61
C SER A 1 -36.03 27.86 3.54
N ALA A 2 -35.10 27.46 4.38
CA ALA A 2 -33.71 27.90 4.36
C ALA A 2 -32.84 26.79 3.75
N VAL A 3 -31.83 27.16 2.98
CA VAL A 3 -30.79 26.24 2.56
C VAL A 3 -29.70 26.13 3.63
N ALA A 4 -28.93 25.06 3.65
CA ALA A 4 -27.88 24.83 4.64
C ALA A 4 -26.91 26.01 4.81
N THR A 5 -26.56 26.68 3.71
CA THR A 5 -25.71 27.88 3.72
C THR A 5 -26.32 29.04 4.52
N ASP A 6 -27.65 29.27 4.45
CA ASP A 6 -28.31 30.35 5.20
C ASP A 6 -28.30 30.05 6.68
N PHE A 7 -28.44 28.76 7.05
CA PHE A 7 -28.32 28.31 8.45
C PHE A 7 -26.91 28.56 8.98
N ILE A 8 -25.87 28.11 8.24
CA ILE A 8 -24.46 28.28 8.63
C ILE A 8 -24.13 29.78 8.80
N LYS A 9 -24.49 30.64 7.83
CA LYS A 9 -24.27 32.10 7.92
C LYS A 9 -24.95 32.73 9.11
N THR A 10 -26.14 32.24 9.45
CA THR A 10 -26.86 32.72 10.65
C THR A 10 -26.12 32.32 11.92
N VAL A 11 -25.67 31.07 12.02
CA VAL A 11 -24.89 30.58 13.15
C VAL A 11 -23.58 31.35 13.30
N GLU A 12 -22.82 31.53 12.20
CA GLU A 12 -21.60 32.33 12.20
C GLU A 12 -21.83 33.76 12.68
N ARG A 13 -22.87 34.44 12.15
CA ARG A 13 -23.20 35.81 12.53
C ARG A 13 -23.56 35.93 14.01
N ASP A 14 -24.42 35.03 14.52
CA ASP A 14 -25.04 35.17 15.83
C ASP A 14 -24.22 34.48 16.95
N TYR A 15 -23.35 33.53 16.63
CA TYR A 15 -22.68 32.66 17.59
C TYR A 15 -21.16 32.48 17.37
N ALA A 16 -20.53 33.10 16.35
CA ALA A 16 -19.12 32.87 16.00
C ALA A 16 -18.16 32.94 17.20
N GLY A 17 -18.33 33.91 18.12
CA GLY A 17 -17.49 34.02 19.32
C GLY A 17 -17.81 33.02 20.44
N ARG A 18 -18.79 32.14 20.24
CA ARG A 18 -19.25 31.13 21.24
C ARG A 18 -19.04 29.69 20.75
N ILE A 19 -18.75 29.50 19.46
CA ILE A 19 -18.52 28.18 18.88
C ILE A 19 -17.07 27.78 19.18
N PRO A 20 -16.85 26.66 19.87
CA PRO A 20 -15.47 26.19 20.09
C PRO A 20 -14.83 25.77 18.77
N VAL A 21 -13.57 26.16 18.59
CA VAL A 21 -12.75 25.64 17.47
C VAL A 21 -12.04 24.39 17.96
N ILE A 22 -12.39 23.25 17.38
CA ILE A 22 -11.79 21.96 17.70
C ILE A 22 -10.90 21.57 16.51
N ARG A 23 -9.67 21.16 16.79
CA ARG A 23 -8.73 20.63 15.81
C ARG A 23 -8.37 19.21 16.20
N GLY A 24 -8.40 18.29 15.23
CA GLY A 24 -8.10 16.89 15.45
C GLY A 24 -8.76 15.99 14.40
N ALA A 25 -8.32 14.77 14.30
CA ALA A 25 -8.98 13.76 13.50
C ALA A 25 -10.30 13.32 14.14
N TRP A 26 -11.19 12.77 13.34
CA TRP A 26 -12.44 12.21 13.80
C TRP A 26 -12.57 10.75 13.36
N PRO A 27 -11.85 9.80 13.99
CA PRO A 27 -12.00 8.38 13.71
C PRO A 27 -13.43 7.93 13.98
N ASP A 28 -13.96 7.13 13.04
CA ASP A 28 -15.32 6.64 13.09
C ASP A 28 -15.35 5.14 13.44
N TRP A 29 -16.37 4.74 14.20
CA TRP A 29 -16.63 3.36 14.59
C TRP A 29 -17.10 2.47 13.42
N TRP A 30 -17.64 3.04 12.36
CA TRP A 30 -18.17 2.33 11.20
C TRP A 30 -17.14 1.94 10.14
N THR A 31 -15.93 2.43 10.27
CA THR A 31 -14.87 2.15 9.28
C THR A 31 -14.43 0.68 9.23
N ASP A 32 -14.76 -0.11 10.27
CA ASP A 32 -14.51 -1.55 10.31
C ASP A 32 -15.22 -2.31 9.18
N GLY A 33 -16.35 -1.82 8.71
CA GLY A 33 -17.11 -2.37 7.60
C GLY A 33 -16.33 -2.48 6.29
N PHE A 34 -15.31 -1.64 6.08
CA PHE A 34 -14.43 -1.71 4.93
C PHE A 34 -13.75 -3.08 4.81
N ALA A 35 -13.40 -3.71 5.93
CA ALA A 35 -12.79 -5.03 5.96
C ALA A 35 -13.78 -6.18 5.68
N SER A 36 -15.08 -5.92 5.54
CA SER A 36 -16.07 -6.92 5.11
C SER A 36 -16.03 -7.22 3.60
N GLY A 37 -15.27 -6.44 2.85
CA GLY A 37 -14.99 -6.64 1.42
C GLY A 37 -13.50 -6.59 1.12
N ALA A 38 -12.68 -7.33 1.85
CA ALA A 38 -11.22 -7.22 1.85
C ALA A 38 -10.58 -7.21 0.46
N ARG A 39 -11.07 -8.06 -0.47
CA ARG A 39 -10.53 -8.12 -1.84
C ARG A 39 -10.81 -6.85 -2.63
N GLU A 40 -12.06 -6.38 -2.64
CA GLU A 40 -12.45 -5.18 -3.38
C GLU A 40 -11.93 -3.92 -2.68
N ALA A 41 -11.80 -3.93 -1.36
CA ALA A 41 -11.14 -2.89 -0.59
C ALA A 41 -9.66 -2.74 -0.99
N ALA A 42 -8.94 -3.86 -1.12
CA ALA A 42 -7.57 -3.87 -1.63
C ALA A 42 -7.49 -3.33 -3.06
N VAL A 43 -8.41 -3.73 -3.93
CA VAL A 43 -8.51 -3.24 -5.32
C VAL A 43 -8.76 -1.72 -5.33
N SER A 44 -9.71 -1.22 -4.54
CA SER A 44 -9.98 0.24 -4.46
C SER A 44 -8.74 1.00 -3.98
N ARG A 45 -8.10 0.57 -2.89
CA ARG A 45 -6.93 1.25 -2.34
C ARG A 45 -5.74 1.29 -3.30
N THR A 46 -5.43 0.19 -3.96
CA THR A 46 -4.38 0.15 -4.97
C THR A 46 -4.75 0.97 -6.20
N THR A 47 -6.03 1.01 -6.57
CA THR A 47 -6.53 1.85 -7.66
C THR A 47 -6.37 3.34 -7.36
N HIS A 48 -6.60 3.80 -6.13
CA HIS A 48 -6.31 5.19 -5.74
C HIS A 48 -4.85 5.56 -5.99
N SER A 49 -3.91 4.66 -5.68
CA SER A 49 -2.49 4.89 -5.94
C SER A 49 -2.17 4.99 -7.44
N HIS A 50 -2.74 4.12 -8.25
CA HIS A 50 -2.63 4.17 -9.71
C HIS A 50 -3.32 5.40 -10.31
N ALA A 51 -4.45 5.83 -9.74
CA ALA A 51 -5.15 7.03 -10.16
C ALA A 51 -4.32 8.30 -9.92
N ILE A 52 -3.64 8.41 -8.77
CA ILE A 52 -2.71 9.51 -8.47
C ILE A 52 -1.57 9.52 -9.48
N ALA A 53 -0.90 8.38 -9.71
CA ALA A 53 0.17 8.27 -10.69
C ALA A 53 -0.31 8.58 -12.11
N GLY A 54 -1.47 8.05 -12.51
CA GLY A 54 -2.05 8.27 -13.83
C GLY A 54 -2.46 9.72 -14.09
N GLN A 55 -3.14 10.36 -13.14
CA GLN A 55 -3.52 11.77 -13.25
C GLN A 55 -2.28 12.68 -13.23
N GLY A 56 -1.30 12.37 -12.38
CA GLY A 56 -0.01 13.05 -12.34
C GLY A 56 0.71 12.95 -13.68
N GLY A 57 0.83 11.74 -14.23
CA GLY A 57 1.44 11.53 -15.55
C GLY A 57 0.70 12.23 -16.70
N LEU A 58 -0.64 12.29 -16.65
CA LEU A 58 -1.45 13.03 -17.63
C LEU A 58 -1.16 14.54 -17.54
N ALA A 59 -1.01 15.08 -16.33
CA ALA A 59 -0.62 16.48 -16.13
C ALA A 59 0.81 16.76 -16.63
N LEU A 60 1.76 15.84 -16.37
CA LEU A 60 3.12 15.97 -16.92
C LEU A 60 3.13 15.96 -18.45
N ALA A 61 2.34 15.07 -19.08
CA ALA A 61 2.20 15.05 -20.54
C ALA A 61 1.65 16.39 -21.08
N LYS A 62 0.65 16.95 -20.42
CA LYS A 62 0.09 18.26 -20.77
C LYS A 62 1.11 19.39 -20.61
N LEU A 63 1.89 19.39 -19.54
CA LEU A 63 2.98 20.36 -19.33
C LEU A 63 4.07 20.25 -20.39
N ALA A 64 4.35 19.03 -20.86
CA ALA A 64 5.26 18.76 -21.99
C ALA A 64 4.69 19.20 -23.34
N GLY A 65 3.42 19.60 -23.42
CA GLY A 65 2.76 20.06 -24.64
C GLY A 65 1.90 19.03 -25.37
N ALA A 66 1.58 17.89 -24.73
CA ALA A 66 0.69 16.90 -25.32
C ALA A 66 -0.74 17.46 -25.49
N GLU A 67 -1.34 17.17 -26.65
CA GLU A 67 -2.77 17.26 -26.81
C GLU A 67 -3.43 16.04 -26.16
N LEU A 68 -4.33 16.29 -25.22
CA LEU A 68 -5.00 15.20 -24.51
C LEU A 68 -6.05 14.54 -25.42
N PRO A 69 -6.14 13.19 -25.45
CA PRO A 69 -7.13 12.49 -26.24
C PRO A 69 -8.56 12.93 -25.88
N HIS A 70 -9.41 13.04 -26.90
CA HIS A 70 -10.82 13.37 -26.68
C HIS A 70 -11.48 12.42 -25.68
N GLY A 71 -12.20 12.97 -24.70
CA GLY A 71 -12.93 12.22 -23.68
C GLY A 71 -12.05 11.61 -22.57
N VAL A 72 -10.73 11.85 -22.55
CA VAL A 72 -9.87 11.30 -21.48
C VAL A 72 -10.26 11.83 -20.10
N MET A 73 -10.65 13.10 -19.99
CA MET A 73 -11.09 13.68 -18.70
C MET A 73 -12.42 13.08 -18.23
N GLY A 74 -13.33 12.75 -19.16
CA GLY A 74 -14.56 12.00 -18.84
C GLY A 74 -14.26 10.61 -18.28
N LYS A 75 -13.22 9.93 -18.77
CA LYS A 75 -12.76 8.64 -18.21
C LYS A 75 -12.14 8.81 -16.82
N VAL A 76 -11.37 9.86 -16.59
CA VAL A 76 -10.83 10.21 -15.27
C VAL A 76 -11.98 10.50 -14.29
N SER A 77 -13.00 11.26 -14.70
CA SER A 77 -14.17 11.51 -13.86
C SER A 77 -14.93 10.24 -13.52
N GLY A 78 -15.18 9.36 -14.52
CA GLY A 78 -15.85 8.07 -14.29
C GLY A 78 -15.05 7.13 -13.36
N MET A 79 -13.72 7.13 -13.47
CA MET A 79 -12.85 6.41 -12.53
C MET A 79 -13.00 6.93 -11.10
N ASN A 80 -12.92 8.24 -10.92
CA ASN A 80 -13.05 8.86 -9.60
C ASN A 80 -14.45 8.66 -9.01
N GLU A 81 -15.50 8.76 -9.84
CA GLU A 81 -16.86 8.47 -9.42
C GLU A 81 -17.03 7.03 -8.95
N ALA A 82 -16.49 6.05 -9.68
CA ALA A 82 -16.53 4.65 -9.29
C ALA A 82 -15.77 4.41 -7.96
N LEU A 83 -14.60 5.03 -7.75
CA LEU A 83 -13.90 4.99 -6.47
C LEU A 83 -14.77 5.55 -5.32
N LEU A 84 -15.39 6.71 -5.51
CA LEU A 84 -16.27 7.34 -4.49
C LEU A 84 -17.48 6.46 -4.16
N PHE A 85 -18.11 5.83 -5.16
CA PHE A 85 -19.21 4.91 -4.91
C PHE A 85 -18.78 3.62 -4.21
N TYR A 86 -17.56 3.13 -4.47
CA TYR A 86 -17.04 2.01 -3.70
C TYR A 86 -16.69 2.41 -2.27
N ASP A 87 -16.07 3.56 -2.06
CA ASP A 87 -15.60 4.02 -0.74
C ASP A 87 -16.73 4.54 0.15
N GLU A 88 -17.93 4.70 -0.39
CA GLU A 88 -19.14 4.98 0.39
C GLU A 88 -19.35 3.87 1.44
N HIS A 89 -19.81 4.23 2.64
CA HIS A 89 -19.77 3.42 3.86
C HIS A 89 -20.65 2.17 3.87
N THR A 90 -21.51 1.95 2.88
CA THR A 90 -22.45 0.82 2.80
C THR A 90 -21.87 -0.28 1.90
N PHE A 91 -21.35 -1.37 2.49
CA PHE A 91 -20.68 -2.44 1.75
C PHE A 91 -21.57 -3.65 1.43
N GLY A 92 -22.80 -3.68 1.93
CA GLY A 92 -23.72 -4.76 1.71
C GLY A 92 -25.18 -4.38 1.96
N TYR A 93 -26.07 -5.32 1.68
CA TYR A 93 -27.50 -5.18 1.90
C TYR A 93 -27.85 -5.15 3.40
N CYS A 94 -28.92 -4.44 3.79
CA CYS A 94 -29.31 -4.31 5.20
C CYS A 94 -29.66 -5.65 5.87
N GLU A 95 -30.14 -6.64 5.13
CA GLU A 95 -30.45 -7.99 5.62
C GLU A 95 -29.36 -9.01 5.31
N SER A 96 -28.17 -8.58 4.91
CA SER A 96 -27.07 -9.47 4.46
C SER A 96 -26.69 -10.57 5.47
N VAL A 97 -26.84 -10.30 6.76
CA VAL A 97 -26.53 -11.27 7.83
C VAL A 97 -27.67 -12.29 8.01
N ARG A 98 -28.93 -11.85 7.86
CA ARG A 98 -30.10 -12.73 8.01
C ARG A 98 -30.31 -13.60 6.77
N ASP A 99 -30.07 -13.05 5.59
CA ASP A 99 -30.21 -13.74 4.31
C ASP A 99 -28.98 -13.51 3.43
N PRO A 100 -27.82 -14.11 3.80
CA PRO A 100 -26.55 -13.88 3.11
C PRO A 100 -26.56 -14.37 1.66
N TYR A 101 -27.47 -15.25 1.30
CA TYR A 101 -27.59 -15.85 -0.04
C TYR A 101 -28.88 -15.41 -0.76
N GLY A 102 -29.63 -14.47 -0.20
CA GLY A 102 -30.82 -13.88 -0.80
C GLY A 102 -30.50 -13.10 -2.06
N ARG A 103 -31.53 -12.95 -2.91
CA ARG A 103 -31.38 -12.27 -4.21
C ARG A 103 -30.90 -10.81 -4.03
N GLU A 104 -31.55 -10.05 -3.15
CA GLU A 104 -31.22 -8.63 -2.91
C GLU A 104 -29.80 -8.47 -2.34
N THR A 105 -29.37 -9.38 -1.45
CA THR A 105 -28.01 -9.41 -0.92
C THR A 105 -26.99 -9.56 -2.03
N TRP A 106 -27.20 -10.48 -2.95
CA TRP A 106 -26.30 -10.72 -4.08
C TRP A 106 -26.31 -9.60 -5.10
N GLU A 107 -27.50 -9.05 -5.42
CA GLU A 107 -27.62 -7.94 -6.37
C GLU A 107 -26.86 -6.70 -5.84
N GLN A 108 -27.09 -6.32 -4.58
CA GLN A 108 -26.44 -5.16 -4.00
C GLN A 108 -24.92 -5.36 -3.82
N ARG A 109 -24.51 -6.51 -3.35
CA ARG A 109 -23.09 -6.89 -3.23
C ARG A 109 -22.39 -6.83 -4.58
N SER A 110 -22.98 -7.42 -5.62
CA SER A 110 -22.40 -7.44 -6.97
C SER A 110 -22.25 -6.03 -7.53
N LEU A 111 -23.26 -5.19 -7.34
CA LEU A 111 -23.22 -3.78 -7.77
C LEU A 111 -22.11 -3.02 -7.05
N LYS A 112 -22.05 -3.14 -5.73
CA LYS A 112 -21.01 -2.47 -4.90
C LYS A 112 -19.59 -2.90 -5.32
N GLN A 113 -19.36 -4.19 -5.49
CA GLN A 113 -18.08 -4.73 -5.94
C GLN A 113 -17.69 -4.26 -7.34
N SER A 114 -18.66 -4.11 -8.25
CA SER A 114 -18.41 -3.66 -9.62
C SER A 114 -17.75 -2.29 -9.69
N TYR A 115 -18.03 -1.38 -8.77
CA TYR A 115 -17.40 -0.05 -8.72
C TYR A 115 -15.88 -0.13 -8.53
N ALA A 116 -15.40 -0.98 -7.63
CA ALA A 116 -13.95 -1.15 -7.43
C ALA A 116 -13.26 -1.67 -8.69
N TRP A 117 -13.85 -2.68 -9.34
CA TRP A 117 -13.30 -3.28 -10.57
C TRP A 117 -13.41 -2.35 -11.80
N GLU A 118 -14.46 -1.55 -11.88
CA GLU A 118 -14.58 -0.53 -12.93
C GLU A 118 -13.52 0.56 -12.77
N ALA A 119 -13.32 1.07 -11.56
CA ALA A 119 -12.26 2.03 -11.27
C ALA A 119 -10.88 1.45 -11.63
N TYR A 120 -10.61 0.21 -11.23
CA TYR A 120 -9.35 -0.49 -11.54
C TYR A 120 -9.10 -0.58 -13.05
N ARG A 121 -10.11 -0.99 -13.82
CA ARG A 121 -10.04 -1.05 -15.28
C ARG A 121 -9.73 0.33 -15.90
N HIS A 122 -10.39 1.39 -15.41
CA HIS A 122 -10.15 2.75 -15.89
C HIS A 122 -8.75 3.25 -15.54
N ALA A 123 -8.25 2.97 -14.33
CA ALA A 123 -6.90 3.34 -13.92
C ALA A 123 -5.83 2.67 -14.79
N GLY A 124 -6.01 1.38 -15.10
CA GLY A 124 -5.11 0.67 -16.03
C GLY A 124 -5.08 1.28 -17.42
N LEU A 125 -6.26 1.59 -18.00
CA LEU A 125 -6.35 2.25 -19.30
C LEU A 125 -5.78 3.67 -19.27
N LEU A 126 -5.92 4.40 -18.16
CA LEU A 126 -5.31 5.72 -18.00
C LEU A 126 -3.79 5.60 -18.00
N GLY A 127 -3.23 4.65 -17.27
CA GLY A 127 -1.78 4.37 -17.25
C GLY A 127 -1.23 4.13 -18.66
N GLU A 128 -1.90 3.28 -19.47
CA GLU A 128 -1.50 3.02 -20.85
C GLU A 128 -1.58 4.28 -21.73
N THR A 129 -2.63 5.07 -21.57
CA THR A 129 -2.81 6.34 -22.30
C THR A 129 -1.68 7.32 -21.95
N VAL A 130 -1.38 7.47 -20.66
CA VAL A 130 -0.32 8.35 -20.16
C VAL A 130 1.04 7.95 -20.69
N MET A 131 1.36 6.66 -20.64
CA MET A 131 2.64 6.16 -21.17
C MET A 131 2.77 6.38 -22.67
N GLY A 132 1.65 6.22 -23.42
CA GLY A 132 1.60 6.56 -24.85
C GLY A 132 1.89 8.03 -25.14
N LEU A 133 1.38 8.94 -24.32
CA LEU A 133 1.62 10.37 -24.45
C LEU A 133 3.06 10.75 -24.05
N LEU A 134 3.50 10.34 -22.87
CA LEU A 134 4.81 10.73 -22.31
C LEU A 134 5.98 10.21 -23.17
N GLN A 135 5.90 8.97 -23.65
CA GLN A 135 6.97 8.40 -24.47
C GLN A 135 7.22 9.19 -25.77
N SER A 136 6.21 9.90 -26.29
CA SER A 136 6.37 10.68 -27.53
C SER A 136 7.31 11.88 -27.39
N PHE A 137 7.57 12.33 -26.16
CA PHE A 137 8.50 13.42 -25.86
C PHE A 137 9.94 12.94 -25.61
N ILE A 138 10.13 11.61 -25.56
CA ILE A 138 11.44 11.03 -25.28
C ILE A 138 11.96 10.36 -26.55
N PRO A 139 13.00 10.90 -27.19
CA PRO A 139 13.58 10.29 -28.40
C PRO A 139 14.01 8.85 -28.16
N LYS A 140 13.83 8.00 -29.16
CA LYS A 140 14.35 6.63 -29.14
C LYS A 140 15.86 6.63 -29.30
N THR A 141 16.51 5.63 -28.74
CA THR A 141 17.92 5.33 -28.94
C THR A 141 18.09 4.10 -29.85
N ASP A 142 19.30 3.80 -30.26
CA ASP A 142 19.66 2.63 -31.07
C ASP A 142 19.48 1.30 -30.33
N GLU A 143 19.29 1.34 -29.01
CA GLU A 143 19.07 0.17 -28.17
C GLU A 143 17.72 0.23 -27.45
N PRO A 144 17.11 -0.93 -27.11
CA PRO A 144 15.91 -0.96 -26.29
C PRO A 144 16.18 -0.41 -24.89
N SER A 145 15.19 0.24 -24.32
CA SER A 145 15.33 0.84 -23.00
C SER A 145 14.04 0.75 -22.19
N VAL A 146 14.16 0.83 -20.88
CA VAL A 146 13.03 1.05 -19.96
C VAL A 146 12.95 2.55 -19.68
N LEU A 147 11.80 3.14 -19.95
CA LEU A 147 11.46 4.48 -19.49
C LEU A 147 10.71 4.37 -18.17
N VAL A 148 11.14 5.16 -17.20
CA VAL A 148 10.53 5.23 -15.87
C VAL A 148 10.19 6.68 -15.56
N PHE A 149 8.91 6.94 -15.22
CA PHE A 149 8.42 8.25 -14.84
C PHE A 149 8.06 8.27 -13.37
N ASN A 150 8.58 9.28 -12.68
CA ASN A 150 8.28 9.59 -11.29
C ASN A 150 7.22 10.71 -11.24
N THR A 151 6.08 10.44 -10.63
CA THR A 151 5.00 11.43 -10.44
C THR A 151 5.01 12.06 -9.05
N LEU A 152 5.98 11.71 -8.17
CA LEU A 152 6.19 12.35 -6.89
C LEU A 152 7.07 13.60 -7.05
N ASN A 153 6.92 14.53 -6.12
CA ASN A 153 7.63 15.81 -6.17
C ASN A 153 9.01 15.81 -5.49
N TRP A 154 9.58 14.62 -5.27
CA TRP A 154 10.97 14.43 -4.86
C TRP A 154 11.63 13.33 -5.70
N SER A 155 12.94 13.42 -5.85
CA SER A 155 13.72 12.35 -6.47
C SER A 155 13.82 11.17 -5.52
N TYR A 156 13.61 9.95 -6.02
CA TYR A 156 13.77 8.75 -5.20
C TYR A 156 14.25 7.54 -5.99
N SER A 157 14.80 6.58 -5.26
CA SER A 157 15.18 5.27 -5.74
C SER A 157 14.15 4.24 -5.27
N GLY A 158 13.79 3.29 -6.12
CA GLY A 158 12.76 2.29 -5.77
C GLY A 158 12.52 1.29 -6.88
N ILE A 159 11.43 0.54 -6.77
CA ILE A 159 11.12 -0.55 -7.70
C ILE A 159 10.21 -0.06 -8.82
N ALA A 160 10.69 -0.16 -10.06
CA ALA A 160 9.87 -0.04 -11.25
C ALA A 160 9.47 -1.45 -11.75
N LYS A 161 8.18 -1.71 -11.89
CA LYS A 161 7.65 -2.96 -12.46
C LYS A 161 7.35 -2.74 -13.93
N VAL A 162 7.92 -3.56 -14.81
CA VAL A 162 7.74 -3.45 -16.26
C VAL A 162 7.53 -4.81 -16.89
N TYR A 163 6.64 -4.88 -17.89
CA TYR A 163 6.47 -6.06 -18.72
C TYR A 163 7.41 -5.99 -19.92
N VAL A 164 8.20 -7.04 -20.13
CA VAL A 164 9.14 -7.14 -21.26
C VAL A 164 8.82 -8.38 -22.08
N ASP A 165 8.54 -8.17 -23.36
CA ASP A 165 8.28 -9.22 -24.34
C ASP A 165 9.53 -10.09 -24.53
N HIS A 166 9.34 -11.40 -24.70
CA HIS A 166 10.44 -12.36 -24.94
C HIS A 166 11.13 -12.18 -26.29
N GLN A 167 10.53 -11.42 -27.23
CA GLN A 167 11.21 -11.01 -28.46
C GLN A 167 12.30 -9.96 -28.19
N LEU A 168 12.10 -9.10 -27.19
CA LEU A 168 13.08 -8.10 -26.76
C LEU A 168 14.08 -8.67 -25.75
N LEU A 169 13.59 -9.50 -24.84
CA LEU A 169 14.40 -10.13 -23.80
C LEU A 169 14.16 -11.64 -23.76
N PRO A 170 14.87 -12.41 -24.60
CA PRO A 170 14.74 -13.86 -24.66
C PRO A 170 14.98 -14.54 -23.31
N ARG A 171 14.22 -15.61 -23.02
CA ARG A 171 14.29 -16.31 -21.73
C ARG A 171 15.65 -16.94 -21.45
N ASP A 172 16.33 -17.37 -22.49
CA ASP A 172 17.60 -18.09 -22.46
C ASP A 172 18.84 -17.21 -22.58
N LYS A 173 18.68 -15.91 -22.84
CA LYS A 173 19.77 -14.95 -22.96
C LYS A 173 20.05 -14.20 -21.67
N ALA A 174 21.33 -14.01 -21.37
CA ALA A 174 21.76 -13.07 -20.35
C ALA A 174 21.50 -11.64 -20.83
N PHE A 175 21.33 -10.73 -19.89
CA PHE A 175 21.15 -9.30 -20.17
C PHE A 175 21.69 -8.46 -19.02
N GLU A 176 21.92 -7.20 -19.30
CA GLU A 176 22.27 -6.18 -18.34
C GLU A 176 21.36 -4.97 -18.55
N ILE A 177 20.94 -4.36 -17.44
CA ILE A 177 20.26 -3.06 -17.46
C ILE A 177 21.21 -2.03 -16.88
N THR A 178 21.42 -0.92 -17.60
CA THR A 178 22.33 0.14 -17.16
C THR A 178 21.63 1.49 -17.11
N ASP A 179 22.02 2.32 -16.13
CA ASP A 179 21.61 3.72 -16.05
C ASP A 179 22.43 4.60 -17.03
N ALA A 180 22.12 5.89 -17.05
CA ALA A 180 22.78 6.87 -17.91
C ALA A 180 24.30 7.00 -17.69
N SER A 181 24.80 6.61 -16.52
CA SER A 181 26.23 6.61 -16.22
C SER A 181 26.93 5.31 -16.64
N GLY A 182 26.19 4.34 -17.19
CA GLY A 182 26.68 2.99 -17.51
C GLY A 182 26.76 2.06 -16.29
N ARG A 183 26.23 2.45 -15.15
CA ARG A 183 26.20 1.62 -13.94
C ARG A 183 25.08 0.59 -14.03
N SER A 184 25.41 -0.67 -13.74
CA SER A 184 24.45 -1.77 -13.71
C SER A 184 23.34 -1.54 -12.68
N VAL A 185 22.12 -1.92 -13.06
CA VAL A 185 20.89 -1.77 -12.29
C VAL A 185 20.34 -3.16 -11.97
N PRO A 186 20.14 -3.52 -10.69
CA PRO A 186 19.57 -4.80 -10.32
C PRO A 186 18.18 -5.02 -10.93
N ALA A 187 17.98 -6.21 -11.51
CA ALA A 187 16.69 -6.63 -12.05
C ALA A 187 16.35 -8.05 -11.58
N GLN A 188 15.11 -8.25 -11.18
CA GLN A 188 14.60 -9.52 -10.66
C GLN A 188 13.33 -9.91 -11.41
N ALA A 189 13.27 -11.18 -11.86
CA ALA A 189 12.10 -11.70 -12.55
C ALA A 189 10.92 -11.85 -11.60
N GLY A 190 9.74 -11.43 -12.06
CA GLY A 190 8.46 -11.70 -11.45
C GLY A 190 7.66 -12.74 -12.24
N GLU A 191 6.34 -12.51 -12.34
CA GLU A 191 5.44 -13.39 -13.07
C GLU A 191 5.79 -13.44 -14.57
N SER A 192 5.87 -14.66 -15.11
CA SER A 192 6.08 -14.92 -16.54
C SER A 192 4.78 -15.35 -17.20
N ARG A 193 4.56 -14.82 -18.40
CA ARG A 193 3.49 -15.25 -19.33
C ARG A 193 4.10 -15.98 -20.53
N SER A 194 3.27 -16.41 -21.45
CA SER A 194 3.73 -17.10 -22.68
C SER A 194 4.62 -16.21 -23.54
N ASP A 195 4.36 -14.92 -23.59
CA ASP A 195 4.93 -13.94 -24.51
C ASP A 195 5.90 -12.96 -23.83
N GLY A 196 5.92 -12.87 -22.49
CA GLY A 196 6.80 -11.95 -21.77
C GLY A 196 6.90 -12.25 -20.29
N THR A 197 7.73 -11.47 -19.60
CA THR A 197 7.97 -11.56 -18.16
C THR A 197 7.83 -10.18 -17.55
N TYR A 198 7.18 -10.07 -16.39
CA TYR A 198 7.27 -8.90 -15.53
C TYR A 198 8.62 -8.87 -14.85
N TRP A 199 9.30 -7.74 -14.94
CA TRP A 199 10.58 -7.49 -14.28
C TRP A 199 10.42 -6.42 -13.24
N TYR A 200 11.02 -6.64 -12.08
CA TYR A 200 11.26 -5.64 -11.05
C TYR A 200 12.66 -5.09 -11.26
N ILE A 201 12.79 -3.78 -11.39
CA ILE A 201 14.05 -3.09 -11.65
C ILE A 201 14.25 -2.06 -10.54
N TYR A 202 15.39 -2.12 -9.86
CA TYR A 202 15.71 -1.11 -8.84
C TYR A 202 16.32 0.12 -9.48
N VAL A 203 15.46 1.10 -9.77
CA VAL A 203 15.84 2.38 -10.38
C VAL A 203 16.36 3.35 -9.34
N ARG A 204 17.40 4.14 -9.69
CA ARG A 204 18.04 5.05 -8.75
C ARG A 204 17.80 6.49 -9.15
N ASP A 205 17.56 7.33 -8.14
CA ASP A 205 17.51 8.79 -8.24
C ASP A 205 16.67 9.32 -9.40
N VAL A 206 15.50 8.67 -9.64
CA VAL A 206 14.58 9.12 -10.69
C VAL A 206 14.11 10.54 -10.34
N PRO A 207 14.36 11.54 -11.22
CA PRO A 207 14.07 12.93 -10.90
C PRO A 207 12.62 13.17 -10.47
N ALA A 208 12.42 14.14 -9.56
CA ALA A 208 11.10 14.60 -9.14
C ALA A 208 10.27 15.06 -10.35
N LEU A 209 8.99 14.63 -10.42
CA LEU A 209 8.08 14.99 -11.51
C LEU A 209 8.77 14.90 -12.88
N GLY A 210 9.45 13.78 -13.10
CA GLY A 210 10.36 13.62 -14.22
C GLY A 210 10.51 12.17 -14.67
N PHE A 211 11.59 11.92 -15.38
CA PHE A 211 11.85 10.58 -15.93
C PHE A 211 13.34 10.21 -15.88
N ALA A 212 13.59 8.90 -15.99
CA ALA A 212 14.91 8.33 -16.26
C ALA A 212 14.79 7.19 -17.28
N ARG A 213 15.86 6.96 -18.05
CA ARG A 213 15.98 5.90 -19.04
C ARG A 213 17.03 4.91 -18.58
N TYR A 214 16.73 3.62 -18.76
CA TYR A 214 17.60 2.50 -18.45
C TYR A 214 17.76 1.65 -19.71
N ARG A 215 18.98 1.48 -20.18
CA ARG A 215 19.30 0.71 -21.39
C ARG A 215 19.22 -0.78 -21.10
N ILE A 216 18.67 -1.55 -22.02
CA ILE A 216 18.68 -3.02 -22.00
C ILE A 216 19.72 -3.51 -22.99
N ASP A 217 20.72 -4.21 -22.51
CA ASP A 217 21.77 -4.84 -23.33
C ASP A 217 21.63 -6.37 -23.22
N VAL A 218 21.16 -6.99 -24.29
CA VAL A 218 21.00 -8.46 -24.37
C VAL A 218 22.30 -9.06 -24.81
N LYS A 219 22.85 -9.97 -24.02
CA LYS A 219 24.14 -10.65 -24.29
C LYS A 219 23.91 -11.91 -25.11
N ASP A 220 24.93 -12.33 -25.84
CA ASP A 220 24.90 -13.62 -26.58
C ASP A 220 25.10 -14.85 -25.68
N GLU A 221 25.39 -14.61 -24.41
CA GLU A 221 25.61 -15.63 -23.40
C GLU A 221 24.28 -16.19 -22.88
N PRO A 222 24.24 -17.49 -22.50
CA PRO A 222 23.05 -18.03 -21.86
C PRO A 222 22.81 -17.36 -20.51
N ARG A 223 21.52 -17.18 -20.19
CA ARG A 223 21.13 -16.66 -18.87
C ARG A 223 21.61 -17.64 -17.80
N PRO A 224 22.27 -17.15 -16.74
CA PRO A 224 22.54 -17.97 -15.57
C PRO A 224 21.23 -18.64 -15.09
N SER A 225 21.29 -19.92 -14.75
CA SER A 225 20.14 -20.62 -14.17
C SER A 225 19.65 -19.82 -12.96
N GLY A 226 18.35 -19.52 -12.94
CA GLY A 226 17.75 -18.66 -11.92
C GLY A 226 18.02 -19.13 -10.50
N ALA A 227 17.70 -18.27 -9.56
CA ALA A 227 17.94 -18.43 -8.14
C ALA A 227 17.77 -19.87 -7.66
N SER A 228 18.81 -20.40 -7.05
CA SER A 228 18.79 -21.73 -6.43
C SER A 228 17.78 -21.68 -5.29
N ALA A 229 16.75 -22.53 -5.35
CA ALA A 229 15.92 -22.79 -4.19
C ALA A 229 16.83 -23.41 -3.12
N GLY A 230 17.20 -22.62 -2.13
CA GLY A 230 18.07 -23.03 -1.02
C GLY A 230 17.26 -23.56 0.15
N SER A 231 17.92 -24.33 1.00
CA SER A 231 17.44 -24.62 2.34
C SER A 231 18.01 -23.58 3.30
N LEU A 232 17.18 -23.12 4.24
CA LEU A 232 17.67 -22.25 5.32
C LEU A 232 18.66 -23.04 6.20
N SER A 233 19.89 -22.56 6.37
CA SER A 233 20.83 -23.13 7.33
C SER A 233 20.68 -22.42 8.67
N GLY A 234 19.71 -22.87 9.49
CA GLY A 234 19.37 -22.22 10.76
C GLY A 234 18.19 -21.27 10.67
N THR A 235 17.98 -20.44 11.65
CA THR A 235 16.87 -19.48 11.75
C THR A 235 17.33 -18.03 11.51
N HIS A 236 18.63 -17.79 11.61
CA HIS A 236 19.21 -16.45 11.52
C HIS A 236 19.47 -16.04 10.07
N VAL A 237 19.07 -14.83 9.74
CA VAL A 237 19.30 -14.17 8.45
C VAL A 237 19.77 -12.75 8.70
N GLU A 238 20.72 -12.29 7.91
CA GLU A 238 21.18 -10.90 7.98
C GLU A 238 21.50 -10.32 6.62
N ASN A 239 21.29 -9.03 6.49
CA ASN A 239 21.76 -8.22 5.38
C ASN A 239 22.57 -7.02 5.89
N GLU A 240 22.78 -6.00 5.05
CA GLU A 240 23.49 -4.77 5.44
C GLU A 240 22.83 -4.08 6.65
N TRP A 241 21.49 -4.04 6.72
CA TRP A 241 20.72 -3.23 7.67
C TRP A 241 20.14 -4.01 8.85
N TYR A 242 19.74 -5.27 8.63
CA TYR A 242 19.01 -6.06 9.62
C TYR A 242 19.68 -7.39 9.91
N GLY A 243 19.65 -7.79 11.19
CA GLY A 243 19.77 -9.17 11.63
C GLY A 243 18.43 -9.63 12.17
N LEU A 244 17.90 -10.73 11.66
CA LEU A 244 16.60 -11.25 12.08
C LEU A 244 16.62 -12.76 12.28
N ASP A 245 15.74 -13.24 13.16
CA ASP A 245 15.57 -14.66 13.41
C ASP A 245 14.14 -15.08 13.10
N PHE A 246 14.00 -16.11 12.24
CA PHE A 246 12.71 -16.72 11.94
C PHE A 246 12.29 -17.75 12.98
N ASN A 247 11.03 -17.75 13.37
CA ASN A 247 10.39 -18.87 14.03
C ASN A 247 9.80 -19.80 12.96
N LEU A 248 10.53 -20.88 12.64
CA LEU A 248 10.16 -21.77 11.53
C LEU A 248 8.85 -22.53 11.77
N GLN A 249 8.41 -22.67 13.05
CA GLN A 249 7.18 -23.37 13.41
C GLN A 249 5.95 -22.45 13.34
N ARG A 250 6.15 -21.14 13.47
CA ARG A 250 5.09 -20.13 13.38
C ARG A 250 5.07 -19.40 12.03
N GLY A 251 6.18 -19.46 11.27
CA GLY A 251 6.34 -18.73 10.01
C GLY A 251 6.42 -17.22 10.22
N THR A 252 7.12 -16.76 11.25
CA THR A 252 7.16 -15.38 11.74
C THR A 252 8.60 -14.93 11.97
N ILE A 253 8.80 -13.63 12.19
CA ILE A 253 10.07 -13.08 12.68
C ILE A 253 9.97 -12.90 14.20
N SER A 254 10.79 -13.65 14.94
CA SER A 254 10.84 -13.61 16.41
C SER A 254 11.80 -12.54 16.95
N ARG A 255 12.77 -12.12 16.14
CA ARG A 255 13.76 -11.09 16.47
C ARG A 255 14.05 -10.23 15.25
N LEU A 256 14.16 -8.93 15.44
CA LEU A 256 14.55 -7.97 14.41
C LEU A 256 15.50 -6.93 15.01
N TYR A 257 16.79 -7.07 14.70
CA TYR A 257 17.83 -6.15 15.12
C TYR A 257 18.22 -5.21 13.97
N ASP A 258 18.12 -3.92 14.22
CA ASP A 258 18.58 -2.88 13.31
C ASP A 258 20.06 -2.59 13.56
N LYS A 259 20.89 -2.82 12.53
CA LYS A 259 22.36 -2.67 12.61
C LYS A 259 22.80 -1.20 12.63
N ASP A 260 22.08 -0.31 11.94
CA ASP A 260 22.38 1.11 11.93
C ASP A 260 22.04 1.76 13.27
N LEU A 261 20.89 1.40 13.82
CA LEU A 261 20.40 1.91 15.10
C LEU A 261 20.99 1.15 16.30
N GLN A 262 21.67 0.00 16.06
CA GLN A 262 22.21 -0.89 17.09
C GLN A 262 21.16 -1.27 18.14
N ARG A 263 19.94 -1.62 17.69
CA ARG A 263 18.77 -1.79 18.56
C ARG A 263 17.91 -2.97 18.12
N GLN A 264 17.38 -3.69 19.11
CA GLN A 264 16.29 -4.64 18.93
C GLN A 264 14.97 -3.86 18.80
N LEU A 265 14.15 -4.20 17.79
CA LEU A 265 12.93 -3.48 17.48
C LEU A 265 11.65 -4.18 17.94
N LEU A 266 11.72 -5.45 18.34
CA LEU A 266 10.55 -6.25 18.73
C LEU A 266 10.50 -6.54 20.22
N THR A 267 9.29 -6.72 20.72
CA THR A 267 9.04 -7.22 22.09
C THR A 267 9.56 -8.65 22.22
N GLU A 268 10.45 -8.89 23.18
CA GLU A 268 10.92 -10.23 23.48
C GLU A 268 9.77 -11.10 23.99
N SER A 269 9.68 -12.35 23.50
CA SER A 269 8.65 -13.32 23.89
C SER A 269 7.22 -12.77 23.74
N ALA A 270 6.95 -12.00 22.68
CA ALA A 270 5.61 -11.52 22.37
C ALA A 270 4.62 -12.69 22.20
N GLU A 271 3.41 -12.53 22.67
CA GLU A 271 2.33 -13.50 22.44
C GLU A 271 2.14 -13.75 20.93
N TRP A 272 2.15 -12.65 20.16
CA TRP A 272 2.07 -12.63 18.70
C TRP A 272 3.34 -12.03 18.13
N GLU A 273 4.10 -12.85 17.38
CA GLU A 273 5.37 -12.43 16.78
C GLU A 273 5.14 -11.54 15.54
N LEU A 274 6.21 -10.92 15.02
CA LEU A 274 6.11 -10.06 13.85
C LEU A 274 5.69 -10.87 12.61
N GLY A 275 4.66 -10.38 11.93
CA GLY A 275 4.08 -11.02 10.76
C GLY A 275 3.18 -12.21 11.11
N GLU A 276 2.78 -12.38 12.36
CA GLU A 276 1.90 -13.49 12.70
C GLU A 276 0.47 -13.24 12.26
N PHE A 277 -0.07 -14.19 11.51
CA PHE A 277 -1.48 -14.25 11.15
C PHE A 277 -2.31 -14.73 12.33
N ILE A 278 -3.33 -13.97 12.71
CA ILE A 278 -4.23 -14.27 13.84
C ILE A 278 -5.64 -14.45 13.30
N TYR A 279 -6.22 -15.61 13.52
CA TYR A 279 -7.64 -15.86 13.22
C TYR A 279 -8.48 -15.70 14.48
N GLU A 280 -9.46 -14.80 14.45
CA GLU A 280 -10.35 -14.53 15.57
C GLU A 280 -11.78 -14.90 15.25
N THR A 281 -12.48 -15.49 16.21
CA THR A 281 -13.93 -15.73 16.19
C THR A 281 -14.55 -15.20 17.48
N ILE A 282 -15.81 -14.76 17.41
CA ILE A 282 -16.60 -14.39 18.58
C ILE A 282 -17.82 -15.29 18.73
N ASP A 283 -18.28 -15.47 19.95
CA ASP A 283 -19.40 -16.37 20.28
C ASP A 283 -20.78 -15.71 20.17
N ASP A 284 -20.85 -14.38 20.12
CA ASP A 284 -22.10 -13.63 20.01
C ASP A 284 -21.90 -12.32 19.22
N ARG A 285 -22.30 -12.33 17.93
CA ARG A 285 -22.30 -11.16 17.07
C ARG A 285 -23.10 -10.01 17.67
N GLY A 286 -24.27 -10.31 18.24
CA GLY A 286 -25.16 -9.32 18.83
C GLY A 286 -24.59 -8.65 20.09
N ALA A 287 -23.55 -9.21 20.72
CA ALA A 287 -22.89 -8.58 21.84
C ALA A 287 -22.22 -7.26 21.43
N LEU A 288 -21.62 -7.20 20.24
CA LEU A 288 -21.03 -5.98 19.70
C LEU A 288 -22.08 -4.89 19.47
N GLU A 289 -23.24 -5.25 18.92
CA GLU A 289 -24.36 -4.33 18.71
C GLU A 289 -24.93 -3.79 20.02
N ARG A 290 -24.95 -4.61 21.07
CA ARG A 290 -25.39 -4.20 22.41
C ARG A 290 -24.32 -3.49 23.24
N TYR A 291 -23.13 -3.25 22.66
CA TYR A 291 -21.97 -2.67 23.36
C TYR A 291 -21.56 -3.50 24.59
N THR A 292 -21.72 -4.83 24.49
CA THR A 292 -21.25 -5.79 25.49
C THR A 292 -20.04 -6.54 24.94
N TYR A 293 -19.10 -6.89 25.81
CA TYR A 293 -17.85 -7.55 25.37
C TYR A 293 -18.12 -9.04 25.15
N PRO A 294 -18.07 -9.55 23.89
CA PRO A 294 -18.21 -10.98 23.62
C PRO A 294 -16.97 -11.75 24.04
N ARG A 295 -17.04 -13.06 24.01
CA ARG A 295 -15.86 -13.91 24.16
C ARG A 295 -15.16 -14.05 22.82
N PHE A 296 -13.92 -13.57 22.76
CA PHE A 296 -13.03 -13.73 21.62
C PHE A 296 -12.20 -15.00 21.74
N THR A 297 -12.09 -15.75 20.65
CA THR A 297 -11.18 -16.88 20.53
C THR A 297 -10.19 -16.61 19.41
N ARG A 298 -8.92 -16.44 19.75
CA ARG A 298 -7.82 -16.20 18.81
C ARG A 298 -6.99 -17.45 18.62
N ARG A 299 -6.61 -17.72 17.38
CA ARG A 299 -5.86 -18.93 17.01
C ARG A 299 -4.67 -18.57 16.15
N HIS A 300 -3.55 -19.24 16.41
CA HIS A 300 -2.40 -19.28 15.53
C HIS A 300 -2.69 -20.13 14.29
N PRO A 301 -2.00 -19.90 13.16
CA PRO A 301 -1.96 -20.87 12.07
C PRO A 301 -1.37 -22.20 12.56
N GLU A 302 -1.82 -23.27 11.94
CA GLU A 302 -1.35 -24.62 12.23
C GLU A 302 -0.42 -25.11 11.13
N LYS A 303 0.45 -26.09 11.45
CA LYS A 303 1.34 -26.77 10.50
C LYS A 303 2.21 -25.79 9.68
N MET A 304 2.48 -24.63 10.25
CA MET A 304 3.41 -23.69 9.60
C MET A 304 4.78 -24.34 9.43
N ARG A 305 5.35 -24.15 8.26
CA ARG A 305 6.68 -24.67 7.93
C ARG A 305 7.36 -23.78 6.92
N PHE A 306 8.66 -23.77 6.98
CA PHE A 306 9.48 -23.19 5.92
C PHE A 306 9.32 -24.03 4.64
N GLU A 307 9.03 -23.35 3.52
CA GLU A 307 8.80 -23.97 2.22
C GLU A 307 9.98 -23.78 1.28
N ALA A 308 10.46 -22.54 1.13
CA ALA A 308 11.50 -22.22 0.17
C ALA A 308 12.25 -20.94 0.54
N TYR A 309 13.51 -20.91 0.15
CA TYR A 309 14.34 -19.71 0.02
C TYR A 309 14.67 -19.49 -1.45
N GLU A 310 14.50 -18.27 -1.93
CA GLU A 310 14.85 -17.85 -3.28
C GLU A 310 15.73 -16.61 -3.20
N GLU A 311 16.97 -16.73 -3.65
CA GLU A 311 17.90 -15.61 -3.74
C GLU A 311 17.51 -14.72 -4.92
N GLY A 312 17.43 -13.40 -4.72
CA GLY A 312 17.13 -12.42 -5.74
C GLY A 312 18.19 -11.34 -5.86
N ALA A 313 18.17 -10.60 -6.97
CA ALA A 313 19.07 -9.46 -7.17
C ALA A 313 18.64 -8.22 -6.36
N ILE A 314 17.35 -8.10 -6.02
CA ILE A 314 16.76 -6.96 -5.33
C ILE A 314 16.40 -7.34 -3.91
N TRP A 315 15.72 -8.46 -3.71
CA TRP A 315 15.39 -9.02 -2.41
C TRP A 315 15.51 -10.54 -2.42
N ASP A 316 15.76 -11.10 -1.26
CA ASP A 316 15.66 -12.52 -1.01
C ASP A 316 14.27 -12.86 -0.48
N THR A 317 13.69 -13.97 -0.97
CA THR A 317 12.35 -14.44 -0.57
C THR A 317 12.45 -15.62 0.38
N TYR A 318 11.80 -15.52 1.52
CA TYR A 318 11.64 -16.60 2.51
C TYR A 318 10.16 -16.96 2.60
N ARG A 319 9.78 -18.13 2.10
CA ARG A 319 8.38 -18.57 2.00
C ARG A 319 8.04 -19.59 3.06
N PHE A 320 6.90 -19.35 3.71
CA PHE A 320 6.30 -20.27 4.67
C PHE A 320 4.90 -20.66 4.19
N LYS A 321 4.50 -21.91 4.47
CA LYS A 321 3.15 -22.41 4.24
C LYS A 321 2.58 -23.07 5.47
N GLY A 322 1.28 -23.00 5.61
CA GLY A 322 0.54 -23.64 6.69
C GLY A 322 -0.95 -23.59 6.50
N GLU A 323 -1.67 -23.84 7.56
CA GLU A 323 -3.12 -23.92 7.58
C GLU A 323 -3.69 -22.93 8.60
N THR A 324 -4.79 -22.30 8.26
CA THR A 324 -5.61 -21.53 9.19
C THR A 324 -7.05 -22.00 9.13
N ALA A 325 -7.76 -21.92 10.24
CA ALA A 325 -9.18 -22.23 10.31
C ALA A 325 -10.04 -21.28 9.44
N ALA A 326 -9.52 -20.13 9.04
CA ALA A 326 -10.15 -19.23 8.06
C ALA A 326 -10.08 -19.75 6.63
N GLY A 327 -9.18 -20.67 6.33
CA GLY A 327 -8.86 -21.10 4.98
C GLY A 327 -9.58 -22.37 4.51
N MET A 328 -9.54 -22.62 3.21
CA MET A 328 -10.11 -23.78 2.54
C MET A 328 -9.02 -24.73 2.05
N GLY A 329 -9.11 -26.00 2.42
CA GLY A 329 -8.17 -27.05 2.03
C GLY A 329 -6.85 -26.98 2.80
N HIS A 330 -5.88 -27.78 2.35
CA HIS A 330 -4.53 -27.80 2.90
C HIS A 330 -3.70 -26.65 2.36
N ASP A 331 -2.65 -26.25 3.10
CA ASP A 331 -1.73 -25.19 2.69
C ASP A 331 -2.47 -23.94 2.21
N ASN A 332 -3.48 -23.55 2.98
CA ASN A 332 -4.39 -22.47 2.63
C ASN A 332 -3.85 -21.08 2.97
N LEU A 333 -2.74 -21.01 3.72
CA LEU A 333 -2.02 -19.79 4.09
C LEU A 333 -0.58 -19.86 3.61
N THR A 334 -0.15 -18.83 2.88
CA THR A 334 1.26 -18.60 2.53
C THR A 334 1.68 -17.25 3.08
N VAL A 335 2.87 -17.19 3.67
CA VAL A 335 3.53 -15.97 4.13
C VAL A 335 4.91 -15.90 3.48
N GLU A 336 5.20 -14.80 2.80
CA GLU A 336 6.51 -14.56 2.19
C GLU A 336 7.12 -13.32 2.82
N TYR A 337 8.40 -13.42 3.18
CA TYR A 337 9.21 -12.30 3.61
C TYR A 337 10.20 -11.97 2.50
N HIS A 338 10.13 -10.75 2.00
CA HIS A 338 11.10 -10.19 1.07
C HIS A 338 12.07 -9.31 1.87
N ILE A 339 13.31 -9.78 1.99
CA ILE A 339 14.37 -9.05 2.68
C ILE A 339 15.21 -8.34 1.62
N TYR A 340 15.04 -7.02 1.52
CA TYR A 340 15.64 -6.22 0.47
C TYR A 340 17.15 -6.09 0.65
N LYS A 341 17.89 -6.16 -0.47
CA LYS A 341 19.35 -6.00 -0.56
C LYS A 341 19.80 -4.65 -1.10
N VAL A 342 18.87 -3.86 -1.61
CA VAL A 342 19.13 -2.59 -2.33
C VAL A 342 18.64 -1.37 -1.57
N GLU A 343 17.79 -1.58 -0.57
CA GLU A 343 17.23 -0.55 0.30
C GLU A 343 16.86 -1.14 1.67
N LYS A 344 16.81 -0.28 2.69
CA LYS A 344 16.44 -0.68 4.06
C LYS A 344 14.95 -0.94 4.17
N LYS A 345 14.52 -2.12 3.72
CA LYS A 345 13.12 -2.51 3.68
C LYS A 345 12.91 -4.00 3.91
N ILE A 346 11.84 -4.34 4.59
CA ILE A 346 11.25 -5.67 4.67
C ILE A 346 9.83 -5.56 4.12
N GLU A 347 9.45 -6.50 3.25
CA GLU A 347 8.08 -6.66 2.80
C GLU A 347 7.56 -8.02 3.26
N VAL A 348 6.31 -8.05 3.75
CA VAL A 348 5.65 -9.29 4.17
C VAL A 348 4.39 -9.47 3.34
N VAL A 349 4.31 -10.55 2.58
CA VAL A 349 3.20 -10.82 1.64
C VAL A 349 2.40 -12.03 2.11
N TYR A 350 1.08 -11.88 2.15
CA TYR A 350 0.15 -12.94 2.52
C TYR A 350 -0.67 -13.38 1.33
N SER A 351 -0.89 -14.69 1.24
CA SER A 351 -1.87 -15.28 0.33
C SER A 351 -2.73 -16.27 1.13
N LEU A 352 -4.04 -16.03 1.12
CA LEU A 352 -5.03 -16.85 1.83
C LEU A 352 -6.06 -17.40 0.85
N ARG A 353 -6.29 -18.71 0.87
CA ARG A 353 -7.48 -19.31 0.24
C ARG A 353 -8.61 -19.35 1.26
N LYS A 354 -9.38 -18.25 1.32
CA LYS A 354 -10.45 -18.05 2.30
C LYS A 354 -11.64 -18.98 2.02
N LYS A 355 -12.09 -19.71 3.05
CA LYS A 355 -13.37 -20.44 2.99
C LYS A 355 -14.53 -19.47 3.21
N THR A 356 -15.70 -19.80 2.71
CA THR A 356 -16.95 -19.10 3.06
C THR A 356 -17.29 -19.33 4.52
N GLU A 357 -17.56 -18.26 5.27
CA GLU A 357 -17.97 -18.31 6.67
C GLU A 357 -18.89 -17.13 6.97
N THR A 358 -20.09 -17.41 7.47
CA THR A 358 -21.08 -16.39 7.86
C THR A 358 -21.08 -16.11 9.36
N GLU A 359 -20.52 -17.03 10.16
CA GLU A 359 -20.31 -16.78 11.59
C GLU A 359 -19.26 -15.66 11.78
N PRO A 360 -19.34 -14.89 12.87
CA PRO A 360 -18.49 -13.72 13.06
C PRO A 360 -17.02 -14.11 13.23
N GLU A 361 -16.22 -13.61 12.29
CA GLU A 361 -14.78 -13.85 12.22
C GLU A 361 -13.99 -12.61 11.85
N ALA A 362 -12.71 -12.61 12.19
CA ALA A 362 -11.74 -11.61 11.74
C ALA A 362 -10.35 -12.21 11.53
N VAL A 363 -9.54 -11.48 10.79
CA VAL A 363 -8.10 -11.75 10.60
C VAL A 363 -7.32 -10.52 11.04
N TYR A 364 -6.26 -10.75 11.83
CA TYR A 364 -5.28 -9.74 12.16
C TYR A 364 -3.88 -10.18 11.76
N VAL A 365 -2.98 -9.21 11.64
CA VAL A 365 -1.53 -9.45 11.52
C VAL A 365 -0.82 -8.62 12.59
N SER A 366 0.08 -9.27 13.33
CA SER A 366 0.80 -8.66 14.45
C SER A 366 2.11 -8.01 14.06
N PHE A 367 2.40 -6.85 14.66
CA PHE A 367 3.66 -6.11 14.59
C PHE A 367 4.02 -5.64 16.01
N PRO A 368 4.71 -6.49 16.82
CA PRO A 368 4.96 -6.22 18.23
C PRO A 368 6.22 -5.35 18.41
N TYR A 369 6.17 -4.12 17.88
CA TYR A 369 7.30 -3.21 18.06
C TYR A 369 7.47 -2.79 19.51
N GLN A 370 8.73 -2.75 19.96
CA GLN A 370 9.12 -2.26 21.28
C GLN A 370 10.05 -1.06 21.14
N ILE A 371 9.46 0.12 21.20
CA ILE A 371 10.19 1.38 21.17
C ILE A 371 10.04 2.03 22.55
N GLU A 372 11.17 2.18 23.26
CA GLU A 372 11.19 2.82 24.58
C GLU A 372 10.70 4.27 24.47
N ASP A 373 9.81 4.70 25.36
CA ASP A 373 9.12 6.00 25.33
C ASP A 373 8.42 6.28 23.99
N GLY A 374 8.18 5.22 23.21
CA GLY A 374 7.57 5.30 21.89
C GLY A 374 6.06 5.56 21.95
N ARG A 375 5.59 6.29 20.95
CA ARG A 375 4.18 6.57 20.68
C ARG A 375 3.83 6.16 19.27
N ILE A 376 2.54 6.07 18.99
CA ILE A 376 2.07 5.67 17.66
C ILE A 376 1.54 6.88 16.92
N PHE A 377 2.11 7.12 15.75
CA PHE A 377 1.69 8.14 14.80
C PHE A 377 1.15 7.47 13.53
N LEU A 378 0.14 8.08 12.92
CA LEU A 378 -0.44 7.56 11.68
C LEU A 378 -0.81 8.67 10.72
N ASP A 379 -0.75 8.36 9.42
CA ASP A 379 -1.21 9.25 8.37
C ASP A 379 -2.73 9.11 8.19
N VAL A 380 -3.42 10.25 8.19
CA VAL A 380 -4.86 10.37 7.98
C VAL A 380 -5.13 11.38 6.86
N PRO A 381 -6.34 11.46 6.30
CA PRO A 381 -6.68 12.51 5.35
C PRO A 381 -6.40 13.90 5.93
N GLY A 382 -5.51 14.65 5.26
CA GLY A 382 -5.16 16.01 5.65
C GLY A 382 -3.98 16.16 6.63
N GLY A 383 -3.45 15.09 7.22
CA GLY A 383 -2.32 15.22 8.15
C GLY A 383 -1.86 13.93 8.82
N ASN A 384 -1.01 14.10 9.82
CA ASN A 384 -0.55 13.02 10.69
C ASN A 384 -1.06 13.29 12.11
N ILE A 385 -1.42 12.24 12.83
CA ILE A 385 -1.91 12.32 14.21
C ILE A 385 -1.15 11.36 15.12
N GLU A 386 -1.07 11.70 16.41
CA GLU A 386 -0.73 10.77 17.47
C GLU A 386 -2.02 10.05 17.93
N ALA A 387 -2.00 8.71 17.89
CA ALA A 387 -3.14 7.87 18.22
C ALA A 387 -3.62 8.11 19.67
N GLY A 388 -4.91 8.37 19.84
CA GLY A 388 -5.52 8.65 21.14
C GLY A 388 -5.30 10.07 21.66
N VAL A 389 -4.49 10.90 20.99
CA VAL A 389 -4.14 12.27 21.43
C VAL A 389 -4.71 13.32 20.49
N ASP A 390 -4.38 13.26 19.20
CA ASP A 390 -4.73 14.28 18.22
C ASP A 390 -6.08 13.99 17.55
N GLN A 391 -7.10 13.63 18.32
CA GLN A 391 -8.42 13.30 17.82
C GLN A 391 -9.53 13.94 18.66
N ILE A 392 -10.70 14.07 18.06
CA ILE A 392 -11.86 14.64 18.72
C ILE A 392 -12.26 13.74 19.91
N PRO A 393 -12.43 14.30 21.14
CA PRO A 393 -12.85 13.52 22.29
C PRO A 393 -14.15 12.76 22.04
N GLY A 394 -14.19 11.49 22.39
CA GLY A 394 -15.34 10.61 22.18
C GLY A 394 -15.41 9.93 20.82
N SER A 395 -14.47 10.22 19.90
CA SER A 395 -14.31 9.46 18.67
C SER A 395 -13.71 8.08 18.94
N SER A 396 -13.70 7.18 17.93
CA SER A 396 -13.17 5.82 18.07
C SER A 396 -11.69 5.79 18.48
N ASN A 397 -11.36 4.95 19.46
CA ASN A 397 -10.00 4.61 19.86
C ASN A 397 -9.69 3.11 19.70
N ASP A 398 -10.68 2.30 19.34
CA ASP A 398 -10.49 0.85 19.22
C ASP A 398 -9.77 0.49 17.93
N TRP A 399 -10.08 1.18 16.82
CA TRP A 399 -9.41 1.03 15.53
C TRP A 399 -9.29 2.34 14.78
N TYR A 400 -8.39 2.34 13.81
CA TYR A 400 -8.05 3.50 13.00
C TYR A 400 -8.00 3.14 11.54
N THR A 401 -8.37 4.08 10.69
CA THR A 401 -8.15 4.01 9.24
C THR A 401 -6.84 4.72 8.92
N VAL A 402 -5.83 3.94 8.60
CA VAL A 402 -4.49 4.41 8.23
C VAL A 402 -4.45 4.70 6.74
N GLN A 403 -4.09 5.91 6.36
CA GLN A 403 -4.05 6.26 4.94
C GLN A 403 -2.82 5.70 4.24
N ASN A 404 -1.62 5.98 4.71
CA ASN A 404 -0.39 5.56 4.06
C ASN A 404 0.54 4.81 5.00
N PHE A 405 0.71 5.26 6.25
CA PHE A 405 1.61 4.64 7.21
C PHE A 405 1.11 4.73 8.65
N ALA A 406 1.60 3.81 9.48
CA ALA A 406 1.66 3.93 10.92
C ALA A 406 3.13 3.86 11.36
N ALA A 407 3.51 4.60 12.40
CA ALA A 407 4.87 4.64 12.91
C ALA A 407 4.90 4.52 14.42
N ALA A 408 5.70 3.58 14.93
CA ALA A 408 6.13 3.56 16.33
C ALA A 408 7.34 4.48 16.46
N ARG A 409 7.24 5.57 17.22
CA ARG A 409 8.21 6.66 17.22
C ARG A 409 8.56 7.12 18.62
N SER A 410 9.86 7.31 18.88
CA SER A 410 10.39 8.07 20.03
C SER A 410 11.15 9.31 19.53
N SER A 411 11.96 9.91 20.41
CA SER A 411 12.78 11.08 20.05
C SER A 411 13.97 10.73 19.15
N ASP A 412 14.41 9.47 19.10
CA ASP A 412 15.66 9.03 18.48
C ASP A 412 15.51 7.89 17.47
N VAL A 413 14.32 7.30 17.39
CA VAL A 413 14.03 6.19 16.47
C VAL A 413 12.58 6.18 16.04
N GLN A 414 12.32 5.75 14.82
CA GLN A 414 10.99 5.31 14.40
C GLN A 414 11.06 4.03 13.59
N VAL A 415 10.03 3.20 13.75
CA VAL A 415 9.70 2.09 12.85
C VAL A 415 8.45 2.48 12.09
N VAL A 416 8.53 2.50 10.77
CA VAL A 416 7.45 2.88 9.88
C VAL A 416 6.95 1.65 9.13
N MET A 417 5.64 1.47 9.11
CA MET A 417 5.00 0.42 8.33
C MET A 417 3.76 0.94 7.59
N GLY A 418 3.39 0.27 6.53
CA GLY A 418 2.15 0.53 5.81
C GLY A 418 1.73 -0.67 4.97
N SER A 419 0.54 -0.58 4.40
CA SER A 419 0.01 -1.57 3.45
C SER A 419 -0.60 -0.83 2.26
N PRO A 420 -0.33 -1.26 1.03
CA PRO A 420 -1.06 -0.75 -0.13
C PRO A 420 -2.55 -1.13 -0.09
N GLU A 421 -2.87 -2.28 0.51
CA GLU A 421 -4.20 -2.89 0.47
C GLU A 421 -5.02 -2.61 1.74
N ILE A 422 -4.41 -2.70 2.93
CA ILE A 422 -5.13 -2.76 4.20
C ILE A 422 -5.08 -1.42 4.94
N PRO A 423 -6.24 -0.76 5.15
CA PRO A 423 -6.29 0.51 5.86
C PRO A 423 -6.50 0.39 7.36
N LEU A 424 -7.12 -0.71 7.83
CA LEU A 424 -7.55 -0.80 9.23
C LEU A 424 -6.44 -1.32 10.12
N MET A 425 -6.25 -0.65 11.26
CA MET A 425 -5.29 -1.03 12.29
C MET A 425 -5.84 -0.78 13.69
N GLN A 426 -5.34 -1.57 14.63
CA GLN A 426 -5.56 -1.40 16.07
C GLN A 426 -4.21 -1.24 16.76
N PHE A 427 -4.14 -0.42 17.80
CA PHE A 427 -2.88 -0.04 18.44
C PHE A 427 -2.85 -0.39 19.92
N GLY A 428 -1.67 -0.78 20.40
CA GLY A 428 -1.43 -1.24 21.76
C GLY A 428 -1.92 -2.67 22.03
N ALA A 429 -3.13 -3.00 21.57
CA ALA A 429 -3.77 -4.31 21.68
C ALA A 429 -4.82 -4.47 20.57
N ILE A 430 -5.40 -5.68 20.46
CA ILE A 430 -6.64 -5.87 19.70
C ILE A 430 -7.79 -5.38 20.58
N ASN A 431 -8.45 -4.30 20.17
CA ASN A 431 -9.37 -3.51 20.98
C ASN A 431 -10.85 -3.69 20.61
N THR A 432 -11.16 -4.45 19.55
CA THR A 432 -12.54 -4.67 19.09
C THR A 432 -13.47 -5.04 20.24
N GLY A 433 -14.61 -4.37 20.35
CA GLY A 433 -15.62 -4.57 21.38
C GLY A 433 -15.35 -3.86 22.70
N ARG A 434 -14.24 -3.15 22.86
CA ARG A 434 -13.96 -2.39 24.09
C ARG A 434 -14.68 -1.04 24.16
N TYR A 435 -14.94 -0.43 23.01
CA TYR A 435 -15.64 0.86 22.88
C TYR A 435 -15.04 1.96 23.77
N GLN A 436 -13.73 2.07 23.76
CA GLN A 436 -12.98 3.01 24.58
C GLN A 436 -13.06 4.42 23.97
N ALA A 437 -13.37 5.40 24.80
CA ALA A 437 -13.26 6.80 24.43
C ALA A 437 -12.06 7.44 25.15
N GLY A 438 -11.15 8.07 24.40
CA GLY A 438 -9.97 8.74 24.96
C GLY A 438 -8.87 7.77 25.44
N ALA A 439 -8.86 6.55 24.96
CA ALA A 439 -7.76 5.61 25.24
C ALA A 439 -6.51 5.97 24.42
N VAL A 440 -5.35 5.99 25.07
CA VAL A 440 -4.05 6.14 24.45
C VAL A 440 -3.34 4.79 24.46
N PRO A 441 -2.77 4.32 23.34
CA PRO A 441 -2.03 3.07 23.30
C PRO A 441 -0.89 3.05 24.34
N GLN A 442 -0.83 1.99 25.15
CA GLN A 442 0.18 1.86 26.23
C GLN A 442 1.47 1.18 25.78
N THR A 443 1.45 0.57 24.61
CA THR A 443 2.61 -0.06 23.96
C THR A 443 2.65 0.36 22.49
N THR A 444 3.77 0.15 21.84
CA THR A 444 3.93 0.40 20.41
C THR A 444 3.56 -0.80 19.52
N ASN A 445 2.87 -1.80 20.09
CA ASN A 445 2.32 -2.91 19.32
C ASN A 445 1.26 -2.42 18.34
N MET A 446 1.29 -2.96 17.13
CA MET A 446 0.33 -2.67 16.08
C MET A 446 -0.28 -3.98 15.57
N TYR A 447 -1.57 -3.91 15.27
CA TYR A 447 -2.31 -5.04 14.69
C TYR A 447 -3.03 -4.52 13.45
N SER A 448 -2.63 -5.00 12.28
CA SER A 448 -3.39 -4.75 11.07
C SER A 448 -4.64 -5.62 11.04
N TRP A 449 -5.72 -5.13 10.45
CA TRP A 449 -7.03 -5.79 10.44
C TRP A 449 -7.53 -6.00 9.00
N PRO A 450 -6.99 -7.00 8.27
CA PRO A 450 -7.29 -7.24 6.86
C PRO A 450 -8.74 -7.58 6.57
N MET A 451 -9.43 -8.27 7.47
CA MET A 451 -10.74 -8.84 7.20
C MET A 451 -11.57 -8.98 8.47
N ASN A 452 -12.88 -8.69 8.37
CA ASN A 452 -13.88 -9.06 9.35
C ASN A 452 -15.28 -9.18 8.71
N ASN A 453 -16.22 -9.78 9.46
CA ASN A 453 -17.65 -9.78 9.16
C ASN A 453 -18.50 -9.58 10.43
N TYR A 454 -18.02 -8.76 11.36
CA TYR A 454 -18.63 -8.60 12.70
C TYR A 454 -19.92 -7.82 12.71
N TRP A 455 -20.16 -6.99 11.71
CA TRP A 455 -21.32 -6.10 11.69
C TRP A 455 -22.64 -6.87 11.44
N THR A 456 -23.77 -6.26 11.81
CA THR A 456 -25.09 -6.88 11.78
C THR A 456 -25.93 -6.46 10.59
N THR A 457 -25.53 -5.41 9.86
CA THR A 457 -26.28 -4.80 8.75
C THR A 457 -25.35 -4.05 7.81
N ASN A 458 -25.74 -3.90 6.54
CA ASN A 458 -25.07 -3.08 5.53
C ASN A 458 -23.64 -3.49 5.16
N PHE A 459 -23.18 -4.66 5.57
CA PHE A 459 -21.85 -5.20 5.25
C PHE A 459 -21.97 -6.62 4.72
N ASN A 460 -20.91 -7.14 4.09
CA ASN A 460 -20.92 -8.52 3.64
C ASN A 460 -20.86 -9.48 4.83
N ALA A 461 -21.77 -10.44 4.87
CA ALA A 461 -21.79 -11.45 5.93
C ALA A 461 -20.68 -12.49 5.78
N ASP A 462 -20.15 -12.67 4.57
CA ASP A 462 -19.12 -13.65 4.25
C ASP A 462 -18.12 -13.12 3.23
N GLN A 463 -16.94 -13.72 3.21
CA GLN A 463 -15.91 -13.52 2.20
C GLN A 463 -15.32 -14.87 1.79
N THR A 464 -14.91 -15.01 0.54
CA THR A 464 -14.41 -16.29 0.00
C THR A 464 -13.41 -16.09 -1.13
N GLY A 465 -12.64 -17.14 -1.43
CA GLY A 465 -11.71 -17.16 -2.55
C GLY A 465 -10.30 -16.70 -2.20
N GLY A 466 -9.52 -16.32 -3.21
CA GLY A 466 -8.16 -15.83 -3.00
C GLY A 466 -8.14 -14.40 -2.45
N LEU A 467 -7.45 -14.23 -1.34
CA LEU A 467 -7.10 -12.92 -0.76
C LEU A 467 -5.58 -12.79 -0.74
N GLN A 468 -5.08 -11.61 -1.08
CA GLN A 468 -3.66 -11.27 -1.02
C GLN A 468 -3.50 -9.85 -0.53
N TRP A 469 -2.51 -9.63 0.34
CA TRP A 469 -2.12 -8.31 0.82
C TRP A 469 -0.67 -8.31 1.28
N SER A 470 -0.09 -7.12 1.42
CA SER A 470 1.31 -6.95 1.81
C SER A 470 1.50 -5.82 2.81
N TYR A 471 2.65 -5.84 3.47
CA TYR A 471 3.13 -4.79 4.36
C TYR A 471 4.57 -4.48 4.02
N PHE A 472 4.92 -3.19 4.02
CA PHE A 472 6.28 -2.72 3.94
C PHE A 472 6.71 -2.10 5.27
N ILE A 473 7.96 -2.35 5.67
CA ILE A 473 8.50 -1.98 6.98
C ILE A 473 9.89 -1.39 6.78
N THR A 474 10.19 -0.30 7.51
CA THR A 474 11.53 0.26 7.65
C THR A 474 11.73 0.83 9.05
N SER A 475 12.96 1.17 9.39
CA SER A 475 13.34 1.86 10.63
C SER A 475 14.39 2.93 10.36
N SER A 476 14.38 3.99 11.15
CA SER A 476 15.27 5.15 10.94
C SER A 476 15.53 5.92 12.23
N ALA A 477 16.69 6.58 12.30
CA ALA A 477 16.96 7.63 13.26
C ALA A 477 16.32 8.97 12.89
N ASP A 478 15.92 9.16 11.62
CA ASP A 478 15.10 10.31 11.23
C ASP A 478 13.66 10.08 11.71
N THR A 479 13.27 10.77 12.77
CA THR A 479 11.97 10.66 13.42
C THR A 479 10.94 11.66 12.89
N THR A 480 11.20 12.31 11.76
CA THR A 480 10.26 13.28 11.18
C THR A 480 9.05 12.61 10.53
N ALA A 481 7.93 13.32 10.50
CA ALA A 481 6.77 12.90 9.74
C ALA A 481 7.08 12.89 8.21
N GLY A 482 7.97 13.76 7.76
CA GLY A 482 8.43 13.81 6.37
C GLY A 482 9.07 12.51 5.91
N PHE A 483 9.97 11.91 6.72
CA PHE A 483 10.56 10.60 6.41
C PHE A 483 9.48 9.51 6.26
N ALA A 484 8.59 9.40 7.25
CA ALA A 484 7.53 8.38 7.22
C ALA A 484 6.59 8.56 6.03
N THR A 485 6.23 9.82 5.70
CA THR A 485 5.41 10.17 4.53
C THR A 485 6.10 9.75 3.24
N ARG A 486 7.37 10.11 3.03
CA ARG A 486 8.12 9.74 1.82
C ARG A 486 8.21 8.23 1.65
N PHE A 487 8.65 7.52 2.69
CA PHE A 487 8.73 6.05 2.65
C PHE A 487 7.40 5.41 2.26
N ALA A 488 6.29 5.86 2.86
CA ALA A 488 4.99 5.31 2.56
C ALA A 488 4.52 5.61 1.13
N TRP A 489 4.71 6.84 0.65
CA TRP A 489 4.33 7.25 -0.70
C TRP A 489 5.16 6.52 -1.77
N GLU A 490 6.47 6.37 -1.57
CA GLU A 490 7.37 5.62 -2.44
C GLU A 490 6.97 4.13 -2.59
N ASN A 491 6.40 3.54 -1.53
CA ASN A 491 5.92 2.15 -1.56
C ASN A 491 4.46 2.00 -2.03
N ARG A 492 3.72 3.10 -2.16
CA ARG A 492 2.33 3.08 -2.61
C ARG A 492 2.12 3.63 -4.01
N ILE A 493 2.76 4.74 -4.36
CA ILE A 493 2.60 5.38 -5.66
C ILE A 493 3.58 4.76 -6.64
N PRO A 494 3.09 3.99 -7.65
CA PRO A 494 3.99 3.29 -8.55
C PRO A 494 4.70 4.26 -9.50
N PHE A 495 5.93 3.92 -9.87
CA PHE A 495 6.52 4.45 -11.09
C PHE A 495 5.67 4.05 -12.30
N LEU A 496 5.51 4.95 -13.23
CA LEU A 496 4.98 4.62 -14.54
C LEU A 496 6.15 4.13 -15.41
N ALA A 497 6.13 2.88 -15.85
CA ALA A 497 7.25 2.29 -16.57
C ALA A 497 6.83 1.56 -17.83
N ARG A 498 7.62 1.69 -18.89
CA ARG A 498 7.39 1.02 -20.17
C ARG A 498 8.71 0.74 -20.90
N VAL A 499 8.74 -0.36 -21.64
CA VAL A 499 9.82 -0.64 -22.59
C VAL A 499 9.64 0.20 -23.85
N LEU A 500 10.70 0.90 -24.23
CA LEU A 500 10.83 1.60 -25.49
C LEU A 500 11.76 0.79 -26.39
N GLN A 501 11.24 0.37 -27.55
CA GLN A 501 12.04 -0.34 -28.55
C GLN A 501 13.09 0.57 -29.17
N ALA A 502 14.17 -0.04 -29.67
CA ALA A 502 15.18 0.67 -30.45
C ALA A 502 14.56 1.46 -31.60
N GLY A 503 15.13 2.60 -31.90
CA GLY A 503 14.72 3.46 -33.02
C GLY A 503 15.65 3.34 -34.22
N ASP A 504 15.17 3.76 -35.40
CA ASP A 504 15.95 3.74 -36.65
C ASP A 504 17.01 4.86 -36.72
N ARG A 505 17.01 5.77 -35.78
CA ARG A 505 17.96 6.89 -35.69
C ARG A 505 18.51 7.02 -34.29
N GLU A 506 19.83 6.98 -34.21
CA GLU A 506 20.57 7.35 -33.02
C GLU A 506 20.42 8.86 -32.80
N ASP A 507 19.71 9.28 -31.75
CA ASP A 507 19.81 10.62 -31.22
C ASP A 507 20.78 10.58 -30.05
N LYS A 508 22.05 10.88 -30.35
CA LYS A 508 23.14 10.86 -29.35
C LYS A 508 22.98 11.90 -28.26
N ASP A 509 22.17 12.92 -28.52
CA ASP A 509 21.88 13.99 -27.59
C ASP A 509 20.55 13.78 -26.84
N ALA A 510 19.88 12.63 -27.05
CA ALA A 510 18.64 12.30 -26.37
C ALA A 510 18.84 12.30 -24.85
N PRO A 511 18.05 13.09 -24.08
CA PRO A 511 18.21 13.13 -22.64
C PRO A 511 17.91 11.78 -22.01
N SER A 512 18.80 11.32 -21.13
CA SER A 512 18.65 10.08 -20.39
C SER A 512 17.80 10.25 -19.12
N CYS A 513 17.63 11.48 -18.65
CA CYS A 513 16.75 11.86 -17.54
C CYS A 513 16.33 13.34 -17.69
N GLY A 514 15.26 13.71 -17.00
CA GLY A 514 14.77 15.08 -17.01
C GLY A 514 13.64 15.31 -16.02
N THR A 515 13.34 16.58 -15.74
CA THR A 515 12.28 17.04 -14.85
C THR A 515 11.32 17.94 -15.62
N PHE A 516 10.02 17.73 -15.50
CA PHE A 516 8.99 18.57 -16.13
C PHE A 516 8.56 19.73 -15.23
N LEU A 517 8.58 19.54 -13.91
CA LEU A 517 8.16 20.52 -12.92
C LEU A 517 8.99 20.36 -11.64
N THR A 518 9.33 21.49 -11.02
CA THR A 518 9.99 21.51 -9.70
C THR A 518 9.12 22.24 -8.69
N LEU A 519 8.86 21.62 -7.55
CA LEU A 519 8.17 22.21 -6.41
C LEU A 519 9.14 22.50 -5.27
N ARG A 520 8.96 23.63 -4.61
CA ARG A 520 9.72 24.08 -3.44
C ARG A 520 8.78 24.74 -2.44
N PRO A 521 9.04 24.71 -1.13
CA PRO A 521 10.14 24.02 -0.45
C PRO A 521 9.94 22.49 -0.38
N ASP A 522 10.90 21.79 0.22
CA ASP A 522 10.98 20.31 0.26
C ASP A 522 10.02 19.64 1.25
N ASN A 523 9.40 20.40 2.16
CA ASN A 523 8.34 19.95 3.07
C ASN A 523 6.93 19.98 2.44
N LEU A 524 6.82 20.25 1.16
CA LEU A 524 5.58 20.10 0.41
C LEU A 524 5.42 18.66 -0.10
N LEU A 525 4.24 18.11 0.10
CA LEU A 525 3.77 16.89 -0.54
C LEU A 525 2.77 17.26 -1.65
N LEU A 526 3.04 16.82 -2.86
CA LEU A 526 2.07 16.85 -3.95
C LEU A 526 1.09 15.67 -3.78
N VAL A 527 -0.06 15.94 -3.20
CA VAL A 527 -1.09 14.91 -2.95
C VAL A 527 -1.72 14.43 -4.25
N ASN A 528 -1.98 15.34 -5.18
CA ASN A 528 -2.47 15.03 -6.52
C ASN A 528 -2.15 16.16 -7.50
N MET A 529 -2.03 15.80 -8.77
CA MET A 529 -1.91 16.72 -9.88
C MET A 529 -2.78 16.24 -11.05
N ALA A 530 -3.57 17.13 -11.62
CA ALA A 530 -4.46 16.79 -12.72
C ALA A 530 -4.54 17.92 -13.74
N PRO A 531 -4.76 17.62 -15.04
CA PRO A 531 -5.08 18.65 -16.03
C PRO A 531 -6.42 19.33 -15.72
N VAL A 532 -6.52 20.62 -16.00
CA VAL A 532 -7.81 21.32 -16.00
C VAL A 532 -8.43 21.17 -17.40
N GLU A 533 -9.67 20.67 -17.45
CA GLU A 533 -10.36 20.44 -18.71
C GLU A 533 -10.67 21.77 -19.42
N GLY A 534 -10.42 21.83 -20.72
CA GLY A 534 -10.64 23.02 -21.54
C GLY A 534 -9.64 24.15 -21.36
N GLU A 535 -8.69 24.04 -20.44
CA GLU A 535 -7.70 25.08 -20.13
C GLU A 535 -6.26 24.61 -20.37
N ARG A 536 -5.35 25.56 -20.60
CA ARG A 536 -3.89 25.31 -20.60
C ARG A 536 -3.32 25.38 -19.17
N ALA A 537 -3.92 24.62 -18.26
CA ALA A 537 -3.61 24.62 -16.84
C ALA A 537 -3.56 23.22 -16.26
N VAL A 538 -2.84 23.06 -15.18
CA VAL A 538 -2.86 21.90 -14.29
C VAL A 538 -3.23 22.37 -12.89
N MET A 539 -3.98 21.56 -12.16
CA MET A 539 -4.32 21.78 -10.76
C MET A 539 -3.36 20.97 -9.89
N LEU A 540 -2.85 21.60 -8.85
CA LEU A 540 -2.00 20.98 -7.84
C LEU A 540 -2.73 20.97 -6.50
N HIS A 541 -2.79 19.78 -5.86
CA HIS A 541 -3.22 19.64 -4.48
C HIS A 541 -1.97 19.42 -3.62
N LEU A 542 -1.66 20.39 -2.77
CA LEU A 542 -0.44 20.40 -1.95
C LEU A 542 -0.79 20.28 -0.46
N ARG A 543 0.06 19.58 0.28
CA ARG A 543 0.02 19.48 1.74
C ARG A 543 1.41 19.74 2.31
N GLU A 544 1.48 20.51 3.38
CA GLU A 544 2.69 20.67 4.19
C GLU A 544 2.82 19.47 5.15
N THR A 545 4.03 18.92 5.36
CA THR A 545 4.24 17.65 6.07
C THR A 545 4.90 17.77 7.44
N ASP A 546 5.57 18.88 7.74
CA ASP A 546 6.47 18.99 8.89
C ASP A 546 6.02 20.01 9.94
N GLY A 547 4.88 20.68 9.76
CA GLY A 547 4.42 21.77 10.62
C GLY A 547 5.24 23.06 10.48
N ARG A 548 5.94 23.25 9.37
CA ARG A 548 6.76 24.43 9.06
C ARG A 548 6.11 25.26 7.94
N PRO A 549 6.30 26.59 7.92
CA PRO A 549 5.85 27.39 6.79
C PRO A 549 6.37 26.85 5.45
N ALA A 550 5.49 26.80 4.46
CA ALA A 550 5.78 26.33 3.10
C ALA A 550 5.68 27.47 2.08
#